data_075ee47cdf34806a185dfa9185637a7e
#
_entry.id   075ee47cdf34806a185dfa9185637a7e
#
_cell.length_a   1.000
_cell.length_b   1.000
_cell.length_c   1.000
_cell.angle_alpha   90.00
_cell.angle_beta   90.00
_cell.angle_gamma   90.00
#
_symmetry.space_group_name_H-M   'P 1'
#
loop_
_entity.id
_entity.type
_entity.pdbx_description
1 polymer ?
#
loop_
_entity_poly.entity_id
_entity_poly.type
_entity_poly.pdbx_seq_one_letter_code
_entity_poly.pdbx_strand_id
1 'polypeptide(L)'
;MAGELMDNRGRGEAAWTWPSIHPEGRKFGLIAVAVSLVFLLLLDWEIVGWPLLMLSAGVFAFFRDPERVVPQGDSLIVAPADGLVTLISEVLPPVELQHDDVLSGRGLGTEPVTRVSIFMSVFDVHINRAPMGGTIKRLIYIPGKFLNADLDKASEENERQHILIETGNGSPIGFTQIAGLVARRIVPCVKTGDMVAAGQRVGLIRFGSRVDVYLPKGTESKVLLGQKVIAGETVIAETGKQALLEGVTQ
;
A
#
# COMPACT_ATOMS: atom_id res chain seq x y z
N MET A 1 3.85 16.88 -11.57
CA MET A 1 5.17 17.56 -11.44
C MET A 1 6.21 16.48 -11.51
N ALA A 2 7.22 16.57 -12.38
CA ALA A 2 8.35 15.66 -12.36
C ALA A 2 9.12 15.90 -11.06
N GLY A 3 9.36 14.84 -10.27
CA GLY A 3 10.16 14.94 -9.06
C GLY A 3 11.63 15.27 -9.37
N GLU A 4 12.35 15.76 -8.37
CA GLU A 4 13.78 16.02 -8.48
C GLU A 4 14.54 14.68 -8.64
N LEU A 5 15.52 14.67 -9.53
CA LEU A 5 16.35 13.47 -9.76
C LEU A 5 17.37 13.32 -8.61
N MET A 6 17.20 12.31 -7.80
CA MET A 6 18.13 11.88 -6.77
C MET A 6 19.01 10.75 -7.29
N ASP A 7 20.32 10.77 -7.02
CA ASP A 7 21.20 9.66 -7.38
C ASP A 7 22.10 9.23 -6.21
N ASN A 8 22.66 8.02 -6.33
CA ASN A 8 23.57 7.47 -5.31
C ASN A 8 24.98 8.09 -5.33
N ARG A 9 25.24 9.09 -6.16
CA ARG A 9 26.49 9.85 -6.24
C ARG A 9 26.41 11.18 -5.50
N GLY A 10 25.31 11.40 -4.77
CA GLY A 10 25.08 12.59 -3.94
C GLY A 10 24.65 13.83 -4.70
N ARG A 11 24.10 13.68 -5.92
CA ARG A 11 23.45 14.75 -6.65
C ARG A 11 21.98 14.85 -6.21
N GLY A 12 21.52 16.06 -5.99
CA GLY A 12 20.21 16.37 -5.43
C GLY A 12 20.30 16.86 -3.98
N GLU A 13 19.34 17.65 -3.56
CA GLU A 13 19.24 18.15 -2.19
C GLU A 13 18.15 17.38 -1.44
N ALA A 14 18.54 16.76 -0.33
CA ALA A 14 17.59 16.09 0.58
C ALA A 14 17.25 17.04 1.72
N ALA A 15 16.03 17.53 1.78
CA ALA A 15 15.50 18.31 2.89
C ALA A 15 14.42 17.52 3.62
N TRP A 16 14.50 17.53 4.96
CA TRP A 16 13.41 16.98 5.75
C TRP A 16 12.19 17.90 5.67
N THR A 17 11.04 17.36 5.27
CA THR A 17 9.79 18.10 5.21
C THR A 17 8.72 17.40 6.07
N TRP A 18 7.82 18.20 6.66
CA TRP A 18 6.66 17.63 7.33
C TRP A 18 5.78 16.89 6.30
N PRO A 19 5.35 15.66 6.60
CA PRO A 19 4.46 14.94 5.70
C PRO A 19 3.15 15.72 5.49
N SER A 20 2.66 15.75 4.27
CA SER A 20 1.34 16.28 3.99
C SER A 20 0.25 15.40 4.63
N ILE A 21 -0.95 15.95 4.81
CA ILE A 21 -2.10 15.19 5.30
C ILE A 21 -3.03 14.91 4.13
N HIS A 22 -3.36 13.63 3.94
CA HIS A 22 -4.29 13.20 2.90
C HIS A 22 -5.66 13.93 3.05
N PRO A 23 -6.33 14.33 1.96
CA PRO A 23 -7.60 15.06 2.01
C PRO A 23 -8.69 14.40 2.86
N GLU A 24 -8.78 13.07 2.83
CA GLU A 24 -9.68 12.32 3.70
C GLU A 24 -9.38 12.55 5.18
N GLY A 25 -8.10 12.56 5.56
CA GLY A 25 -7.69 12.78 6.95
C GLY A 25 -7.95 14.20 7.44
N ARG A 26 -7.87 15.19 6.55
CA ARG A 26 -8.18 16.59 6.91
C ARG A 26 -9.61 16.74 7.41
N LYS A 27 -10.57 16.10 6.75
CA LYS A 27 -11.98 16.13 7.15
C LYS A 27 -12.19 15.53 8.55
N PHE A 28 -11.68 14.31 8.76
CA PHE A 28 -11.82 13.63 10.05
C PHE A 28 -11.05 14.34 11.17
N GLY A 29 -9.84 14.79 10.89
CA GLY A 29 -9.03 15.52 11.87
C GLY A 29 -9.68 16.84 12.29
N LEU A 30 -10.20 17.64 11.35
CA LEU A 30 -10.88 18.90 11.67
C LEU A 30 -12.17 18.67 12.46
N ILE A 31 -12.95 17.64 12.12
CA ILE A 31 -14.15 17.29 12.90
C ILE A 31 -13.74 16.89 14.33
N ALA A 32 -12.70 16.06 14.49
CA ALA A 32 -12.22 15.64 15.79
C ALA A 32 -11.72 16.82 16.64
N VAL A 33 -10.98 17.75 16.05
CA VAL A 33 -10.56 19.00 16.71
C VAL A 33 -11.77 19.84 17.11
N ALA A 34 -12.73 20.06 16.21
CA ALA A 34 -13.92 20.84 16.52
C ALA A 34 -14.71 20.23 17.70
N VAL A 35 -14.90 18.92 17.71
CA VAL A 35 -15.54 18.21 18.84
C VAL A 35 -14.74 18.41 20.12
N SER A 36 -13.42 18.28 20.08
CA SER A 36 -12.55 18.49 21.25
C SER A 36 -12.68 19.91 21.82
N LEU A 37 -12.73 20.92 20.93
CA LEU A 37 -12.91 22.31 21.33
C LEU A 37 -14.28 22.60 21.95
N VAL A 38 -15.35 21.94 21.50
CA VAL A 38 -16.67 22.01 22.12
C VAL A 38 -16.59 21.55 23.58
N PHE A 39 -15.93 20.41 23.85
CA PHE A 39 -15.76 19.91 25.22
C PHE A 39 -14.92 20.85 26.08
N LEU A 40 -13.84 21.42 25.53
CA LEU A 40 -12.93 22.30 26.25
C LEU A 40 -13.51 23.69 26.50
N LEU A 41 -14.17 24.31 25.49
CA LEU A 41 -14.51 25.73 25.52
C LEU A 41 -15.99 26.01 25.85
N LEU A 42 -16.91 25.08 25.51
CA LEU A 42 -18.34 25.29 25.70
C LEU A 42 -18.88 24.47 26.86
N LEU A 43 -18.36 23.27 27.09
CA LEU A 43 -18.86 22.41 28.18
C LEU A 43 -17.97 22.43 29.42
N ASP A 44 -16.80 23.05 29.33
CA ASP A 44 -15.79 23.10 30.40
C ASP A 44 -15.40 21.73 30.95
N TRP A 45 -15.39 20.71 30.06
CA TRP A 45 -15.06 19.32 30.38
C TRP A 45 -13.63 18.99 29.97
N GLU A 46 -12.66 19.54 30.64
CA GLU A 46 -11.24 19.39 30.36
C GLU A 46 -10.77 17.91 30.32
N ILE A 47 -11.29 17.11 31.28
CA ILE A 47 -10.95 15.68 31.43
C ILE A 47 -11.32 14.86 30.18
N VAL A 48 -12.27 15.32 29.37
CA VAL A 48 -12.68 14.71 28.12
C VAL A 48 -12.04 15.42 26.92
N GLY A 49 -12.00 16.74 26.96
CA GLY A 49 -11.55 17.57 25.85
C GLY A 49 -10.06 17.37 25.49
N TRP A 50 -9.17 17.32 26.50
CA TRP A 50 -7.73 17.10 26.25
C TRP A 50 -7.42 15.72 25.65
N PRO A 51 -7.95 14.59 26.16
CA PRO A 51 -7.77 13.29 25.49
C PRO A 51 -8.31 13.25 24.06
N LEU A 52 -9.45 13.88 23.77
CA LEU A 52 -10.00 13.97 22.43
C LEU A 52 -9.09 14.80 21.50
N LEU A 53 -8.49 15.88 22.00
CA LEU A 53 -7.54 16.67 21.24
C LEU A 53 -6.28 15.88 20.90
N MET A 54 -5.74 15.10 21.85
CA MET A 54 -4.63 14.16 21.60
C MET A 54 -5.01 13.10 20.57
N LEU A 55 -6.23 12.55 20.65
CA LEU A 55 -6.74 11.60 19.66
C LEU A 55 -6.83 12.23 18.26
N SER A 56 -7.20 13.52 18.17
CA SER A 56 -7.22 14.27 16.92
C SER A 56 -5.85 14.36 16.27
N ALA A 57 -4.79 14.56 17.07
CA ALA A 57 -3.40 14.50 16.57
C ALA A 57 -3.07 13.09 16.02
N GLY A 58 -3.54 12.03 16.68
CA GLY A 58 -3.42 10.65 16.19
C GLY A 58 -4.11 10.44 14.84
N VAL A 59 -5.29 11.04 14.64
CA VAL A 59 -5.98 11.01 13.33
C VAL A 59 -5.13 11.66 12.25
N PHE A 60 -4.57 12.84 12.48
CA PHE A 60 -3.68 13.47 11.51
C PHE A 60 -2.44 12.63 11.23
N ALA A 61 -1.82 12.06 12.27
CA ALA A 61 -0.66 11.19 12.12
C ALA A 61 -0.98 9.94 11.29
N PHE A 62 -2.14 9.33 11.45
CA PHE A 62 -2.59 8.19 10.66
C PHE A 62 -2.73 8.51 9.17
N PHE A 63 -3.29 9.68 8.85
CA PHE A 63 -3.51 10.11 7.46
C PHE A 63 -2.32 10.89 6.87
N ARG A 64 -1.13 10.78 7.46
CA ARG A 64 0.07 11.39 6.90
C ARG A 64 0.41 10.79 5.54
N ASP A 65 0.83 11.62 4.63
CA ASP A 65 1.19 11.27 3.25
C ASP A 65 2.57 11.83 2.91
N PRO A 66 3.64 11.16 3.33
CA PRO A 66 5.00 11.59 3.06
C PRO A 66 5.35 11.48 1.58
N GLU A 67 6.22 12.35 1.12
CA GLU A 67 6.91 12.15 -0.14
C GLU A 67 7.87 10.96 -0.05
N ARG A 68 8.12 10.30 -1.18
CA ARG A 68 8.96 9.10 -1.25
C ARG A 68 9.97 9.23 -2.39
N VAL A 69 11.19 8.83 -2.12
CA VAL A 69 12.22 8.71 -3.16
C VAL A 69 12.13 7.32 -3.77
N VAL A 70 11.58 7.25 -4.98
CA VAL A 70 11.28 5.99 -5.66
C VAL A 70 12.45 5.56 -6.53
N PRO A 71 13.07 4.40 -6.29
CA PRO A 71 14.08 3.84 -7.19
C PRO A 71 13.51 3.66 -8.60
N GLN A 72 14.24 4.12 -9.60
CA GLN A 72 13.80 4.04 -11.00
C GLN A 72 14.44 2.84 -11.68
N GLY A 73 13.66 2.10 -12.45
CA GLY A 73 14.10 0.94 -13.23
C GLY A 73 12.92 0.09 -13.68
N ASP A 74 12.88 -0.27 -14.96
CA ASP A 74 11.76 -0.98 -15.57
C ASP A 74 11.57 -2.41 -15.02
N SER A 75 12.60 -2.96 -14.38
CA SER A 75 12.56 -4.29 -13.75
C SER A 75 12.28 -4.26 -12.26
N LEU A 76 12.34 -3.09 -11.62
CA LEU A 76 12.22 -2.97 -10.16
C LEU A 76 10.75 -3.02 -9.72
N ILE A 77 10.48 -3.84 -8.72
CA ILE A 77 9.19 -3.93 -8.03
C ILE A 77 9.38 -3.32 -6.64
N VAL A 78 8.71 -2.21 -6.38
CA VAL A 78 8.77 -1.53 -5.08
C VAL A 78 7.60 -1.94 -4.18
N ALA A 79 7.79 -1.83 -2.88
CA ALA A 79 6.73 -2.10 -1.90
C ALA A 79 5.52 -1.18 -2.14
N PRO A 80 4.30 -1.72 -2.24
CA PRO A 80 3.09 -0.90 -2.37
C PRO A 80 2.58 -0.34 -1.06
N ALA A 81 3.11 -0.77 0.08
CA ALA A 81 2.66 -0.38 1.41
C ALA A 81 3.84 -0.25 2.38
N ASP A 82 3.68 0.62 3.39
CA ASP A 82 4.53 0.61 4.58
C ASP A 82 4.09 -0.55 5.48
N GLY A 83 5.02 -1.27 6.08
CA GLY A 83 4.65 -2.31 7.05
C GLY A 83 5.69 -3.41 7.23
N LEU A 84 5.22 -4.50 7.78
CA LEU A 84 6.00 -5.70 8.07
C LEU A 84 5.69 -6.78 7.01
N VAL A 85 6.70 -7.40 6.45
CA VAL A 85 6.54 -8.59 5.60
C VAL A 85 6.16 -9.76 6.51
N THR A 86 4.89 -10.18 6.47
CA THR A 86 4.37 -11.25 7.34
C THR A 86 4.27 -12.60 6.65
N LEU A 87 4.27 -12.63 5.31
CA LEU A 87 4.18 -13.87 4.56
C LEU A 87 4.88 -13.74 3.20
N ILE A 88 5.63 -14.77 2.84
CA ILE A 88 6.16 -14.98 1.49
C ILE A 88 5.83 -16.43 1.15
N SER A 89 5.02 -16.66 0.11
CA SER A 89 4.56 -17.99 -0.25
C SER A 89 4.20 -18.10 -1.72
N GLU A 90 4.31 -19.28 -2.29
CA GLU A 90 3.75 -19.58 -3.60
C GLU A 90 2.24 -19.83 -3.48
N VAL A 91 1.46 -19.12 -4.28
CA VAL A 91 0.00 -19.19 -4.29
C VAL A 91 -0.53 -19.06 -5.72
N LEU A 92 -1.72 -19.59 -5.96
CA LEU A 92 -2.46 -19.27 -7.17
C LEU A 92 -2.93 -17.81 -7.08
N PRO A 93 -2.76 -17.01 -8.14
CA PRO A 93 -3.31 -15.66 -8.16
C PRO A 93 -4.84 -15.68 -7.92
N PRO A 94 -5.43 -14.61 -7.37
CA PRO A 94 -6.89 -14.47 -7.31
C PRO A 94 -7.54 -14.66 -8.70
N VAL A 95 -8.67 -15.34 -8.75
CA VAL A 95 -9.37 -15.67 -10.01
C VAL A 95 -9.64 -14.41 -10.84
N GLU A 96 -9.90 -13.29 -10.19
CA GLU A 96 -10.13 -11.99 -10.80
C GLU A 96 -8.90 -11.43 -11.55
N LEU A 97 -7.71 -11.95 -11.23
CA LEU A 97 -6.44 -11.52 -11.83
C LEU A 97 -5.83 -12.58 -12.76
N GLN A 98 -6.39 -13.82 -12.82
CA GLN A 98 -5.76 -14.94 -13.54
C GLN A 98 -5.84 -14.81 -15.06
N HIS A 99 -7.02 -14.56 -15.60
CA HIS A 99 -7.31 -14.74 -17.02
C HIS A 99 -6.98 -13.51 -17.86
N ASP A 100 -6.57 -13.76 -19.09
CA ASP A 100 -6.48 -12.73 -20.12
C ASP A 100 -7.89 -12.29 -20.53
N ASP A 101 -8.06 -11.02 -20.80
CA ASP A 101 -9.29 -10.44 -21.30
C ASP A 101 -8.97 -9.47 -22.43
N VAL A 102 -9.74 -9.54 -23.52
CA VAL A 102 -9.53 -8.71 -24.70
C VAL A 102 -9.60 -7.21 -24.38
N LEU A 103 -10.43 -6.83 -23.41
CA LEU A 103 -10.64 -5.43 -23.00
C LEU A 103 -9.74 -5.02 -21.83
N SER A 104 -9.46 -5.93 -20.90
CA SER A 104 -8.75 -5.65 -19.65
C SER A 104 -7.32 -6.20 -19.57
N GLY A 105 -6.77 -6.60 -20.71
CA GLY A 105 -5.36 -6.97 -20.86
C GLY A 105 -4.99 -8.36 -20.34
N ARG A 106 -3.68 -8.60 -20.26
CA ARG A 106 -3.11 -9.89 -19.85
C ARG A 106 -3.25 -10.08 -18.34
N GLY A 107 -3.70 -11.27 -17.93
CA GLY A 107 -3.77 -11.68 -16.52
C GLY A 107 -2.46 -12.25 -15.98
N LEU A 108 -2.44 -12.59 -14.69
CA LEU A 108 -1.27 -13.21 -14.02
C LEU A 108 -1.09 -14.69 -14.37
N GLY A 109 -2.07 -15.30 -15.07
CA GLY A 109 -2.11 -16.72 -15.37
C GLY A 109 -2.68 -17.57 -14.24
N THR A 110 -2.73 -18.90 -14.48
CA THR A 110 -3.30 -19.89 -13.55
C THR A 110 -2.23 -20.72 -12.84
N GLU A 111 -0.96 -20.38 -12.99
CA GLU A 111 0.14 -21.07 -12.32
C GLU A 111 0.49 -20.36 -11.00
N PRO A 112 1.07 -21.09 -10.03
CA PRO A 112 1.54 -20.49 -8.80
C PRO A 112 2.55 -19.36 -9.05
N VAL A 113 2.43 -18.30 -8.27
CA VAL A 113 3.33 -17.15 -8.25
C VAL A 113 3.72 -16.83 -6.80
N THR A 114 4.86 -16.19 -6.64
CA THR A 114 5.27 -15.72 -5.31
C THR A 114 4.38 -14.57 -4.86
N ARG A 115 3.72 -14.74 -3.71
CA ARG A 115 2.99 -13.69 -3.00
C ARG A 115 3.86 -13.15 -1.88
N VAL A 116 4.00 -11.83 -1.82
CA VAL A 116 4.59 -11.10 -0.70
C VAL A 116 3.48 -10.33 0.01
N SER A 117 3.22 -10.66 1.29
CA SER A 117 2.18 -10.01 2.10
C SER A 117 2.81 -9.01 3.07
N ILE A 118 2.33 -7.78 3.05
CA ILE A 118 2.80 -6.67 3.87
C ILE A 118 1.67 -6.24 4.82
N PHE A 119 1.85 -6.48 6.10
CA PHE A 119 0.92 -6.07 7.14
C PHE A 119 1.20 -4.63 7.59
N MET A 120 0.17 -3.81 7.61
CA MET A 120 0.22 -2.40 7.98
C MET A 120 -0.40 -2.23 9.37
N SER A 121 0.41 -1.87 10.36
CA SER A 121 -0.08 -1.51 11.69
C SER A 121 -0.72 -0.12 11.66
N VAL A 122 -1.51 0.23 12.68
CA VAL A 122 -2.13 1.57 12.78
C VAL A 122 -1.12 2.72 12.83
N PHE A 123 0.15 2.43 13.10
CA PHE A 123 1.24 3.42 13.14
C PHE A 123 1.94 3.60 11.79
N ASP A 124 1.72 2.71 10.83
CA ASP A 124 2.31 2.81 9.51
C ASP A 124 1.55 3.79 8.60
N VAL A 125 2.16 4.21 7.50
CA VAL A 125 1.47 5.04 6.50
C VAL A 125 0.51 4.18 5.69
N HIS A 126 -0.75 4.55 5.65
CA HIS A 126 -1.80 3.76 4.99
C HIS A 126 -2.07 4.16 3.53
N ILE A 127 -1.23 5.01 2.96
CA ILE A 127 -1.25 5.34 1.52
C ILE A 127 -0.57 4.21 0.77
N ASN A 128 -1.32 3.57 -0.14
CA ASN A 128 -0.77 2.52 -0.99
C ASN A 128 -0.29 3.09 -2.33
N ARG A 129 0.75 2.48 -2.87
CA ARG A 129 1.47 2.94 -4.06
C ARG A 129 1.60 1.84 -5.11
N ALA A 130 1.71 2.24 -6.38
CA ALA A 130 1.93 1.30 -7.47
C ALA A 130 3.29 0.61 -7.32
N PRO A 131 3.34 -0.74 -7.34
CA PRO A 131 4.62 -1.47 -7.23
C PRO A 131 5.50 -1.33 -8.47
N MET A 132 4.91 -1.08 -9.63
CA MET A 132 5.58 -0.80 -10.90
C MET A 132 4.81 0.25 -11.69
N GLY A 133 5.49 0.89 -12.65
CA GLY A 133 4.84 1.77 -13.62
C GLY A 133 4.10 0.99 -14.69
N GLY A 134 2.98 1.55 -15.18
CA GLY A 134 2.19 0.94 -16.24
C GLY A 134 0.77 1.48 -16.31
N THR A 135 -0.13 0.75 -16.95
CA THR A 135 -1.54 1.09 -17.09
C THR A 135 -2.37 0.22 -16.17
N ILE A 136 -3.26 0.82 -15.40
CA ILE A 136 -4.24 0.09 -14.56
C ILE A 136 -5.23 -0.61 -15.51
N LYS A 137 -5.15 -1.92 -15.61
CA LYS A 137 -6.04 -2.72 -16.47
C LYS A 137 -7.29 -3.19 -15.74
N ARG A 138 -7.14 -3.52 -14.46
CA ARG A 138 -8.26 -3.95 -13.62
C ARG A 138 -8.22 -3.26 -12.26
N LEU A 139 -9.37 -2.86 -11.81
CA LEU A 139 -9.64 -2.38 -10.47
C LEU A 139 -10.94 -3.05 -10.01
N ILE A 140 -10.82 -4.14 -9.25
CA ILE A 140 -11.96 -4.99 -8.88
C ILE A 140 -12.14 -4.97 -7.38
N TYR A 141 -13.25 -4.35 -6.95
CA TYR A 141 -13.63 -4.30 -5.54
C TYR A 141 -14.54 -5.48 -5.19
N ILE A 142 -14.23 -6.16 -4.11
CA ILE A 142 -15.00 -7.28 -3.58
C ILE A 142 -15.38 -6.97 -2.14
N PRO A 143 -16.69 -6.81 -1.83
CA PRO A 143 -17.14 -6.66 -0.46
C PRO A 143 -16.88 -7.94 0.33
N GLY A 144 -16.61 -7.81 1.61
CA GLY A 144 -16.28 -8.96 2.45
C GLY A 144 -16.41 -8.68 3.93
N LYS A 145 -15.84 -9.57 4.74
CA LYS A 145 -15.76 -9.45 6.19
C LYS A 145 -14.63 -8.51 6.61
N PHE A 146 -14.48 -8.32 7.91
CA PHE A 146 -13.42 -7.53 8.54
C PHE A 146 -12.73 -8.39 9.62
N LEU A 147 -12.08 -9.46 9.18
CA LEU A 147 -11.26 -10.30 10.05
C LEU A 147 -9.89 -9.63 10.27
N ASN A 148 -9.12 -10.10 11.26
CA ASN A 148 -7.76 -9.64 11.43
C ASN A 148 -6.97 -9.89 10.13
N ALA A 149 -6.39 -8.83 9.56
CA ALA A 149 -5.68 -8.87 8.28
C ALA A 149 -4.41 -9.72 8.30
N ASP A 150 -3.87 -10.03 9.47
CA ASP A 150 -2.71 -10.92 9.63
C ASP A 150 -3.04 -12.39 9.35
N LEU A 151 -4.32 -12.78 9.42
CA LEU A 151 -4.75 -14.13 9.11
C LEU A 151 -4.73 -14.39 7.60
N ASP A 152 -4.27 -15.56 7.18
CA ASP A 152 -4.23 -15.93 5.75
C ASP A 152 -5.62 -15.92 5.11
N LYS A 153 -6.65 -16.36 5.85
CA LYS A 153 -8.06 -16.30 5.44
C LYS A 153 -8.57 -14.88 5.11
N ALA A 154 -7.90 -13.84 5.60
CA ALA A 154 -8.28 -12.47 5.29
C ALA A 154 -8.15 -12.15 3.79
N SER A 155 -7.23 -12.80 3.08
CA SER A 155 -7.09 -12.65 1.62
C SER A 155 -8.34 -13.07 0.85
N GLU A 156 -9.13 -14.00 1.39
CA GLU A 156 -10.28 -14.58 0.71
C GLU A 156 -11.62 -14.06 1.25
N GLU A 157 -11.69 -13.74 2.54
CA GLU A 157 -12.97 -13.43 3.20
C GLU A 157 -13.18 -11.94 3.43
N ASN A 158 -12.11 -11.15 3.56
CA ASN A 158 -12.22 -9.71 3.87
C ASN A 158 -12.60 -8.87 2.65
N GLU A 159 -13.13 -7.66 2.95
CA GLU A 159 -13.25 -6.59 1.96
C GLU A 159 -11.89 -6.37 1.32
N ARG A 160 -11.84 -6.46 -0.01
CA ARG A 160 -10.60 -6.37 -0.76
C ARG A 160 -10.77 -5.69 -2.09
N GLN A 161 -9.65 -5.18 -2.61
CA GLN A 161 -9.59 -4.58 -3.94
C GLN A 161 -8.37 -5.11 -4.68
N HIS A 162 -8.63 -5.78 -5.78
CA HIS A 162 -7.61 -6.26 -6.69
C HIS A 162 -7.24 -5.18 -7.70
N ILE A 163 -5.95 -4.99 -7.93
CA ILE A 163 -5.42 -4.06 -8.90
C ILE A 163 -4.45 -4.81 -9.80
N LEU A 164 -4.66 -4.72 -11.12
CA LEU A 164 -3.78 -5.26 -12.14
C LEU A 164 -3.17 -4.12 -12.93
N ILE A 165 -1.85 -4.07 -13.00
CA ILE A 165 -1.08 -3.12 -13.80
C ILE A 165 -0.42 -3.89 -14.94
N GLU A 166 -0.61 -3.45 -16.18
CA GLU A 166 0.18 -3.88 -17.32
C GLU A 166 1.35 -2.91 -17.48
N THR A 167 2.55 -3.42 -17.32
CA THR A 167 3.79 -2.64 -17.42
C THR A 167 4.14 -2.29 -18.86
N GLY A 168 5.09 -1.39 -19.09
CA GLY A 168 5.48 -0.94 -20.43
C GLY A 168 5.99 -2.05 -21.35
N ASN A 169 6.48 -3.16 -20.80
CA ASN A 169 6.89 -4.36 -21.54
C ASN A 169 5.76 -5.39 -21.74
N GLY A 170 4.53 -5.06 -21.36
CA GLY A 170 3.35 -5.92 -21.48
C GLY A 170 3.25 -7.01 -20.41
N SER A 171 4.12 -7.03 -19.40
CA SER A 171 4.04 -7.98 -18.29
C SER A 171 3.04 -7.48 -17.26
N PRO A 172 2.12 -8.35 -16.75
CA PRO A 172 1.21 -7.98 -15.70
C PRO A 172 1.86 -8.07 -14.33
N ILE A 173 1.50 -7.15 -13.44
CA ILE A 173 1.72 -7.24 -11.99
C ILE A 173 0.41 -7.00 -11.26
N GLY A 174 0.10 -7.85 -10.30
CA GLY A 174 -1.10 -7.75 -9.49
C GLY A 174 -0.80 -7.48 -8.04
N PHE A 175 -1.67 -6.74 -7.37
CA PHE A 175 -1.65 -6.62 -5.93
C PHE A 175 -3.07 -6.43 -5.39
N THR A 176 -3.26 -6.81 -4.14
CA THR A 176 -4.56 -6.78 -3.47
C THR A 176 -4.47 -5.96 -2.20
N GLN A 177 -5.29 -4.94 -2.10
CA GLN A 177 -5.55 -4.21 -0.87
C GLN A 177 -6.59 -4.99 -0.06
N ILE A 178 -6.33 -5.28 1.21
CA ILE A 178 -7.17 -6.09 2.08
C ILE A 178 -7.47 -5.30 3.34
N ALA A 179 -8.74 -5.04 3.62
CA ALA A 179 -9.17 -4.38 4.82
C ALA A 179 -9.04 -5.31 6.05
N GLY A 180 -8.66 -4.77 7.19
CA GLY A 180 -8.54 -5.52 8.44
C GLY A 180 -9.72 -5.29 9.39
N LEU A 181 -9.59 -5.78 10.63
CA LEU A 181 -10.64 -5.77 11.65
C LEU A 181 -11.21 -4.36 11.97
N VAL A 182 -10.35 -3.36 11.99
CA VAL A 182 -10.72 -1.96 12.27
C VAL A 182 -10.92 -1.18 10.97
N ALA A 183 -10.33 -1.67 9.86
CA ALA A 183 -10.47 -1.08 8.54
C ALA A 183 -11.90 -1.29 8.03
N ARG A 184 -12.54 -0.20 7.62
CA ARG A 184 -13.91 -0.26 7.10
C ARG A 184 -14.04 0.27 5.68
N ARG A 185 -12.93 0.63 5.02
CA ARG A 185 -13.01 1.11 3.64
C ARG A 185 -11.65 1.14 2.94
N ILE A 186 -11.62 0.61 1.75
CA ILE A 186 -10.59 0.83 0.75
C ILE A 186 -11.03 2.01 -0.12
N VAL A 187 -10.17 3.01 -0.26
CA VAL A 187 -10.45 4.22 -1.04
C VAL A 187 -9.45 4.29 -2.19
N PRO A 188 -9.85 3.97 -3.43
CA PRO A 188 -8.98 4.11 -4.60
C PRO A 188 -8.77 5.58 -4.96
N CYS A 189 -7.55 5.91 -5.44
CA CYS A 189 -7.20 7.20 -6.03
C CYS A 189 -7.02 7.10 -7.55
N VAL A 190 -7.18 5.90 -8.10
CA VAL A 190 -7.02 5.58 -9.52
C VAL A 190 -8.23 4.85 -10.05
N LYS A 191 -8.34 4.76 -11.36
CA LYS A 191 -9.37 4.01 -12.09
C LYS A 191 -8.76 3.18 -13.21
N THR A 192 -9.52 2.24 -13.73
CA THR A 192 -9.13 1.47 -14.92
C THR A 192 -8.85 2.41 -16.09
N GLY A 193 -7.73 2.19 -16.78
CA GLY A 193 -7.22 3.00 -17.88
C GLY A 193 -6.23 4.08 -17.47
N ASP A 194 -6.08 4.38 -16.17
CA ASP A 194 -5.08 5.36 -15.73
C ASP A 194 -3.66 4.80 -15.92
N MET A 195 -2.75 5.66 -16.37
CA MET A 195 -1.31 5.40 -16.34
C MET A 195 -0.74 5.84 -15.00
N VAL A 196 0.07 4.97 -14.40
CA VAL A 196 0.73 5.22 -13.13
C VAL A 196 2.24 5.00 -13.25
N ALA A 197 3.01 5.82 -12.55
CA ALA A 197 4.44 5.58 -12.36
C ALA A 197 4.65 4.61 -11.16
N ALA A 198 5.80 3.93 -11.11
CA ALA A 198 6.21 3.21 -9.91
C ALA A 198 6.21 4.16 -8.70
N GLY A 199 5.73 3.69 -7.55
CA GLY A 199 5.62 4.48 -6.33
C GLY A 199 4.50 5.55 -6.33
N GLN A 200 3.75 5.73 -7.42
CA GLN A 200 2.61 6.63 -7.46
C GLN A 200 1.49 6.14 -6.54
N ARG A 201 0.82 7.07 -5.86
CA ARG A 201 -0.33 6.79 -4.99
C ARG A 201 -1.48 6.16 -5.76
N VAL A 202 -2.00 5.03 -5.29
CA VAL A 202 -3.11 4.30 -5.92
C VAL A 202 -4.36 4.25 -5.05
N GLY A 203 -4.21 4.48 -3.77
CA GLY A 203 -5.32 4.48 -2.82
C GLY A 203 -4.86 4.49 -1.38
N LEU A 204 -5.79 4.34 -0.48
CA LEU A 204 -5.53 4.16 0.95
C LEU A 204 -6.51 3.15 1.55
N ILE A 205 -6.09 2.50 2.65
CA ILE A 205 -6.95 1.62 3.45
C ILE A 205 -7.08 2.25 4.83
N ARG A 206 -8.31 2.39 5.37
CA ARG A 206 -8.50 2.99 6.69
C ARG A 206 -8.38 1.93 7.77
N PHE A 207 -7.39 2.11 8.69
CA PHE A 207 -7.14 1.41 9.96
C PHE A 207 -6.83 -0.10 9.87
N GLY A 208 -5.53 -0.43 9.95
CA GLY A 208 -5.01 -1.80 10.06
C GLY A 208 -5.39 -2.70 8.89
N SER A 209 -4.42 -3.08 8.07
CA SER A 209 -4.68 -3.67 6.77
C SER A 209 -3.50 -4.52 6.31
N ARG A 210 -3.67 -5.18 5.18
CA ARG A 210 -2.61 -5.91 4.49
C ARG A 210 -2.64 -5.61 3.00
N VAL A 211 -1.47 -5.62 2.38
CA VAL A 211 -1.35 -5.60 0.93
C VAL A 211 -0.58 -6.83 0.49
N ASP A 212 -1.19 -7.62 -0.40
CA ASP A 212 -0.58 -8.79 -1.03
C ASP A 212 -0.10 -8.41 -2.43
N VAL A 213 1.16 -8.66 -2.73
CA VAL A 213 1.75 -8.46 -4.07
C VAL A 213 1.99 -9.81 -4.71
N TYR A 214 1.52 -10.00 -5.93
CA TYR A 214 1.73 -11.19 -6.74
C TYR A 214 2.84 -10.91 -7.74
N LEU A 215 4.01 -11.46 -7.50
CA LEU A 215 5.18 -11.24 -8.35
C LEU A 215 5.00 -11.94 -9.70
N PRO A 216 5.49 -11.36 -10.81
CA PRO A 216 5.49 -12.02 -12.11
C PRO A 216 6.21 -13.37 -12.06
N LYS A 217 5.75 -14.33 -12.87
CA LYS A 217 6.36 -15.66 -12.96
C LYS A 217 7.88 -15.61 -13.11
N GLY A 218 8.59 -16.45 -12.35
CA GLY A 218 10.04 -16.50 -12.34
C GLY A 218 10.74 -15.33 -11.64
N THR A 219 10.00 -14.61 -10.82
CA THR A 219 10.51 -13.51 -10.00
C THR A 219 10.42 -13.91 -8.52
N GLU A 220 11.55 -13.81 -7.81
CA GLU A 220 11.63 -14.10 -6.37
C GLU A 220 11.67 -12.81 -5.55
N SER A 221 11.30 -12.93 -4.29
CA SER A 221 11.35 -11.83 -3.33
C SER A 221 12.80 -11.44 -3.00
N LYS A 222 13.06 -10.13 -2.94
CA LYS A 222 14.31 -9.54 -2.42
C LYS A 222 14.18 -9.09 -0.96
N VAL A 223 13.04 -9.37 -0.34
CA VAL A 223 12.82 -9.10 1.08
C VAL A 223 12.59 -10.40 1.82
N LEU A 224 12.81 -10.38 3.12
CA LEU A 224 12.70 -11.52 4.00
C LEU A 224 11.48 -11.37 4.92
N LEU A 225 10.99 -12.50 5.40
CA LEU A 225 9.97 -12.54 6.44
C LEU A 225 10.43 -11.76 7.67
N GLY A 226 9.57 -10.89 8.21
CA GLY A 226 9.88 -10.04 9.36
C GLY A 226 10.59 -8.72 9.02
N GLN A 227 10.97 -8.46 7.76
CA GLN A 227 11.51 -7.17 7.36
C GLN A 227 10.43 -6.08 7.32
N LYS A 228 10.82 -4.87 7.74
CA LYS A 228 10.02 -3.67 7.50
C LYS A 228 10.32 -3.12 6.11
N VAL A 229 9.26 -2.71 5.43
CA VAL A 229 9.32 -2.12 4.09
C VAL A 229 8.63 -0.77 4.07
N ILE A 230 9.07 0.09 3.16
CA ILE A 230 8.56 1.45 2.96
C ILE A 230 7.98 1.55 1.55
N ALA A 231 6.71 1.95 1.47
CA ALA A 231 5.97 2.09 0.22
C ALA A 231 6.68 3.02 -0.78
N GLY A 232 6.89 2.55 -1.99
CA GLY A 232 7.57 3.27 -3.05
C GLY A 232 9.09 3.32 -2.95
N GLU A 233 9.70 2.97 -1.80
CA GLU A 233 11.16 3.08 -1.60
C GLU A 233 11.85 1.71 -1.54
N THR A 234 11.27 0.75 -0.81
CA THR A 234 11.88 -0.57 -0.68
C THR A 234 11.66 -1.40 -1.94
N VAL A 235 12.75 -1.84 -2.58
CA VAL A 235 12.69 -2.79 -3.69
C VAL A 235 12.43 -4.19 -3.14
N ILE A 236 11.24 -4.73 -3.39
CA ILE A 236 10.81 -6.04 -2.90
C ILE A 236 11.11 -7.19 -3.86
N ALA A 237 11.32 -6.89 -5.15
CA ALA A 237 11.71 -7.88 -6.16
C ALA A 237 12.30 -7.19 -7.40
N GLU A 238 12.86 -7.99 -8.31
CA GLU A 238 13.30 -7.54 -9.62
C GLU A 238 12.90 -8.58 -10.66
N THR A 239 12.15 -8.17 -11.69
CA THR A 239 11.56 -9.08 -12.66
C THR A 239 12.62 -9.95 -13.35
N GLY A 240 12.34 -11.27 -13.44
CA GLY A 240 13.24 -12.24 -14.10
C GLY A 240 14.51 -12.54 -13.33
N LYS A 241 14.64 -12.10 -12.09
CA LYS A 241 15.77 -12.46 -11.22
C LYS A 241 15.33 -13.36 -10.08
N GLN A 242 16.10 -14.41 -9.89
CA GLN A 242 16.05 -15.26 -8.70
C GLN A 242 17.08 -14.74 -7.70
N ALA A 243 16.69 -14.62 -6.46
CA ALA A 243 17.56 -14.18 -5.37
C ALA A 243 17.31 -15.05 -4.15
N LEU A 244 18.21 -16.00 -3.89
CA LEU A 244 18.22 -16.66 -2.59
C LEU A 244 18.84 -15.69 -1.58
N LEU A 245 18.04 -15.21 -0.62
CA LEU A 245 18.49 -14.35 0.46
C LEU A 245 18.28 -15.06 1.79
N GLU A 246 19.32 -14.99 2.61
CA GLU A 246 19.29 -15.45 3.98
C GLU A 246 19.46 -14.25 4.91
N GLY A 247 18.80 -14.25 6.04
CA GLY A 247 18.88 -13.18 7.03
C GLY A 247 18.86 -13.73 8.44
N VAL A 248 19.44 -12.98 9.36
CA VAL A 248 19.50 -13.30 10.79
C VAL A 248 18.85 -12.16 11.57
N THR A 249 18.01 -12.49 12.54
CA THR A 249 17.48 -11.50 13.51
C THR A 249 18.59 -11.12 14.49
N GLN A 250 18.78 -9.81 14.68
CA GLN A 250 19.77 -9.25 15.63
C GLN A 250 19.08 -8.31 16.62
#